data_e9c23b1ec08668f96e46a2df7bf003dc
#
_entry.id   e9c23b1ec08668f96e46a2df7bf003dc
#
_cell.length_a   1.000
_cell.length_b   1.000
_cell.length_c   1.000
_cell.angle_alpha   90.00
_cell.angle_beta   90.00
_cell.angle_gamma   90.00
#
_symmetry.space_group_name_H-M   'P 1'
#
loop_
_entity.id
_entity.type
_entity.pdbx_description
1 polymer ?
#
loop_
_entity_poly.entity_id
_entity_poly.type
_entity_poly.pdbx_seq_one_letter_code
_entity_poly.pdbx_strand_id
1 'polypeptide(L)'
;MMDKSRAFLRTLGLPGGDLHALPTSEATFPGGAQFGVEIPTVNTFAAAKALLRETQRFGVTVNRIDETLGAFRHTRAELLEYAALCRDSGAALTVSIGPRAAYDTSATRLSRQGAVIGYRLRGEEQLVRALEDAKRVCDLGIRGLLVYDEGLLWVLSEARKTGELPADTVLKASAHCGHGNGASFRLLEQCGADSINPVRDLALDMLCALRASVSVPLDVHTDCPEGSGGFIRTYEAPEIVRCCAPVYLKICLLYTSDAADDLTR
;
A
#
# COMPACT_ATOMS: atom_id res chain seq x y z
N MET A 1 -8.46 -12.09 -33.95
CA MET A 1 -9.06 -10.88 -33.33
C MET A 1 -8.26 -10.41 -32.13
N MET A 2 -7.94 -11.30 -31.15
CA MET A 2 -7.17 -10.95 -29.94
C MET A 2 -5.76 -10.40 -30.23
N ASP A 3 -5.08 -10.84 -31.30
CA ASP A 3 -3.73 -10.37 -31.64
C ASP A 3 -3.67 -8.87 -31.96
N LYS A 4 -4.70 -8.31 -32.58
CA LYS A 4 -4.80 -6.86 -32.83
C LYS A 4 -4.90 -6.08 -31.52
N SER A 5 -5.70 -6.57 -30.57
CA SER A 5 -5.82 -5.95 -29.24
C SER A 5 -4.52 -6.04 -28.45
N ARG A 6 -3.84 -7.20 -28.50
CA ARG A 6 -2.52 -7.37 -27.89
C ARG A 6 -1.47 -6.44 -28.51
N ALA A 7 -1.48 -6.30 -29.83
CA ALA A 7 -0.60 -5.36 -30.55
C ALA A 7 -0.90 -3.91 -30.12
N PHE A 8 -2.17 -3.55 -29.99
CA PHE A 8 -2.55 -2.21 -29.54
C PHE A 8 -2.05 -1.92 -28.11
N LEU A 9 -2.20 -2.85 -27.17
CA LEU A 9 -1.65 -2.65 -25.81
C LEU A 9 -0.13 -2.38 -25.85
N ARG A 10 0.61 -3.08 -26.71
CA ARG A 10 2.05 -2.84 -26.88
C ARG A 10 2.37 -1.46 -27.44
N THR A 11 1.52 -0.87 -28.29
CA THR A 11 1.70 0.51 -28.75
C THR A 11 1.56 1.55 -27.63
N LEU A 12 0.83 1.17 -26.57
CA LEU A 12 0.71 1.98 -25.35
C LEU A 12 1.87 1.72 -24.35
N GLY A 13 2.85 0.88 -24.71
CA GLY A 13 3.95 0.49 -23.84
C GLY A 13 3.53 -0.48 -22.71
N LEU A 14 2.40 -1.14 -22.86
CA LEU A 14 1.92 -2.18 -21.94
C LEU A 14 2.26 -3.58 -22.46
N PRO A 15 2.37 -4.60 -21.60
CA PRO A 15 2.39 -5.99 -22.02
C PRO A 15 1.15 -6.32 -22.84
N GLY A 16 1.32 -7.15 -23.88
CA GLY A 16 0.19 -7.60 -24.71
C GLY A 16 -0.67 -8.69 -24.06
N GLY A 17 -0.39 -9.08 -22.84
CA GLY A 17 -1.06 -10.11 -22.05
C GLY A 17 -0.23 -10.44 -20.81
N ASP A 18 -0.68 -11.42 -20.03
CA ASP A 18 0.06 -11.91 -18.88
C ASP A 18 1.39 -12.53 -19.31
N LEU A 19 2.42 -12.40 -18.47
CA LEU A 19 3.78 -12.80 -18.82
C LEU A 19 4.08 -14.22 -18.32
N HIS A 20 3.50 -15.22 -18.95
CA HIS A 20 3.63 -16.64 -18.56
C HIS A 20 5.08 -17.17 -18.57
N ALA A 21 6.00 -16.49 -19.25
CA ALA A 21 7.42 -16.83 -19.22
C ALA A 21 8.12 -16.42 -17.91
N LEU A 22 7.42 -15.71 -17.03
CA LEU A 22 7.88 -15.24 -15.72
C LEU A 22 9.28 -14.58 -15.81
N PRO A 23 9.45 -13.48 -16.56
CA PRO A 23 10.76 -12.86 -16.74
C PRO A 23 11.31 -12.36 -15.40
N THR A 24 12.63 -12.45 -15.22
CA THR A 24 13.32 -11.88 -14.07
C THR A 24 13.34 -10.35 -14.15
N SER A 25 13.08 -9.67 -13.05
CA SER A 25 13.25 -8.22 -12.92
C SER A 25 14.65 -7.92 -12.39
N GLU A 26 15.39 -7.11 -13.12
CA GLU A 26 16.72 -6.62 -12.70
C GLU A 26 16.65 -5.30 -11.91
N ALA A 27 15.46 -4.75 -11.72
CA ALA A 27 15.27 -3.50 -11.01
C ALA A 27 15.47 -3.67 -9.49
N THR A 28 15.93 -2.59 -8.84
CA THR A 28 16.21 -2.57 -7.41
C THR A 28 15.71 -1.28 -6.77
N PHE A 29 15.57 -1.28 -5.45
CA PHE A 29 15.49 -0.04 -4.68
C PHE A 29 16.79 0.78 -4.82
N PRO A 30 16.77 2.09 -4.52
CA PRO A 30 17.96 2.93 -4.61
C PRO A 30 19.18 2.40 -3.83
N GLY A 31 18.96 1.62 -2.76
CA GLY A 31 20.01 0.95 -1.98
C GLY A 31 20.51 -0.37 -2.57
N GLY A 32 20.07 -0.77 -3.77
CA GLY A 32 20.46 -2.02 -4.43
C GLY A 32 19.67 -3.26 -3.99
N ALA A 33 18.79 -3.16 -3.00
CA ALA A 33 17.96 -4.28 -2.56
C ALA A 33 16.86 -4.58 -3.59
N GLN A 34 16.54 -5.85 -3.80
CA GLN A 34 15.45 -6.29 -4.66
C GLN A 34 14.11 -6.32 -3.93
N PHE A 35 14.10 -6.52 -2.61
CA PHE A 35 12.89 -6.55 -1.81
C PHE A 35 13.03 -5.83 -0.48
N GLY A 36 11.92 -5.51 0.12
CA GLY A 36 11.76 -5.08 1.50
C GLY A 36 10.62 -5.84 2.17
N VAL A 37 10.65 -5.92 3.50
CA VAL A 37 9.56 -6.49 4.31
C VAL A 37 8.66 -5.36 4.79
N GLU A 38 7.37 -5.51 4.56
CA GLU A 38 6.33 -4.58 4.97
C GLU A 38 5.29 -5.27 5.84
N ILE A 39 4.97 -4.66 6.97
CA ILE A 39 3.94 -5.15 7.89
C ILE A 39 2.77 -4.17 7.92
N PRO A 40 1.65 -4.50 7.27
CA PRO A 40 0.44 -3.69 7.32
C PRO A 40 -0.35 -3.91 8.61
N THR A 41 -1.37 -3.07 8.83
CA THR A 41 -2.32 -3.18 9.96
C THR A 41 -1.70 -3.07 11.35
N VAL A 42 -0.52 -2.49 11.47
CA VAL A 42 0.07 -2.13 12.76
C VAL A 42 -0.52 -0.79 13.20
N ASN A 43 -1.65 -0.85 13.88
CA ASN A 43 -2.53 0.30 14.05
C ASN A 43 -2.36 1.01 15.41
N THR A 44 -1.39 0.61 16.22
CA THR A 44 -1.09 1.24 17.51
C THR A 44 0.40 1.29 17.76
N PHE A 45 0.83 2.28 18.55
CA PHE A 45 2.20 2.38 19.02
C PHE A 45 2.64 1.11 19.79
N ALA A 46 1.77 0.56 20.62
CA ALA A 46 2.07 -0.66 21.39
C ALA A 46 2.33 -1.87 20.50
N ALA A 47 1.52 -2.06 19.44
CA ALA A 47 1.70 -3.12 18.46
C ALA A 47 3.01 -2.94 17.68
N ALA A 48 3.33 -1.72 17.24
CA ALA A 48 4.57 -1.41 16.56
C ALA A 48 5.80 -1.69 17.45
N LYS A 49 5.74 -1.28 18.72
CA LYS A 49 6.81 -1.53 19.68
C LYS A 49 7.04 -3.02 19.92
N ALA A 50 5.96 -3.79 20.08
CA ALA A 50 6.05 -5.24 20.23
C ALA A 50 6.64 -5.91 18.98
N LEU A 51 6.13 -5.55 17.80
CA LEU A 51 6.62 -6.06 16.52
C LEU A 51 8.12 -5.81 16.34
N LEU A 52 8.55 -4.56 16.46
CA LEU A 52 9.95 -4.18 16.23
C LEU A 52 10.91 -4.81 17.26
N ARG A 53 10.47 -4.97 18.49
CA ARG A 53 11.24 -5.71 19.50
C ARG A 53 11.41 -7.17 19.11
N GLU A 54 10.36 -7.85 18.71
CA GLU A 54 10.45 -9.28 18.36
C GLU A 54 11.21 -9.50 17.05
N THR A 55 11.00 -8.66 16.03
CA THR A 55 11.76 -8.77 14.78
C THR A 55 13.26 -8.53 15.01
N GLN A 56 13.64 -7.59 15.87
CA GLN A 56 15.02 -7.39 16.28
C GLN A 56 15.59 -8.63 17.00
N ARG A 57 14.82 -9.23 17.89
CA ARG A 57 15.21 -10.45 18.60
C ARG A 57 15.49 -11.63 17.66
N PHE A 58 14.72 -11.72 16.57
CA PHE A 58 14.89 -12.77 15.55
C PHE A 58 15.84 -12.38 14.40
N GLY A 59 16.45 -11.20 14.43
CA GLY A 59 17.34 -10.72 13.38
C GLY A 59 16.61 -10.43 12.06
N VAL A 60 15.32 -10.12 12.11
CA VAL A 60 14.49 -9.79 10.93
C VAL A 60 14.41 -8.28 10.76
N THR A 61 14.70 -7.79 9.58
CA THR A 61 14.54 -6.37 9.23
C THR A 61 13.14 -6.11 8.71
N VAL A 62 12.42 -5.18 9.35
CA VAL A 62 11.18 -4.60 8.83
C VAL A 62 11.50 -3.27 8.18
N ASN A 63 11.22 -3.13 6.89
CA ASN A 63 11.54 -1.92 6.12
C ASN A 63 10.42 -0.88 6.16
N ARG A 64 9.17 -1.34 6.28
CA ARG A 64 8.00 -0.46 6.30
C ARG A 64 6.88 -1.02 7.18
N ILE A 65 6.23 -0.14 7.90
CA ILE A 65 5.04 -0.42 8.72
C ILE A 65 3.91 0.47 8.23
N ASP A 66 2.72 -0.12 8.03
CA ASP A 66 1.53 0.62 7.66
C ASP A 66 0.53 0.70 8.82
N GLU A 67 0.18 1.90 9.22
CA GLU A 67 -1.04 2.20 9.96
C GLU A 67 -2.20 2.30 8.95
N THR A 68 -3.26 1.52 9.15
CA THR A 68 -4.32 1.35 8.15
C THR A 68 -5.70 1.82 8.58
N LEU A 69 -5.88 2.26 9.82
CA LEU A 69 -7.15 2.78 10.33
C LEU A 69 -7.38 4.26 10.02
N GLY A 70 -6.30 5.04 9.96
CA GLY A 70 -6.35 6.45 9.62
C GLY A 70 -5.65 7.35 10.64
N ALA A 71 -4.79 8.23 10.16
CA ALA A 71 -4.03 9.17 10.97
C ALA A 71 -4.94 10.03 11.86
N PHE A 72 -6.14 10.37 11.36
CA PHE A 72 -7.14 11.16 12.09
C PHE A 72 -7.69 10.47 13.36
N ARG A 73 -7.42 9.17 13.56
CA ARG A 73 -7.80 8.42 14.77
C ARG A 73 -6.79 8.52 15.90
N HIS A 74 -5.61 9.06 15.60
CA HIS A 74 -4.52 9.20 16.55
C HIS A 74 -4.38 10.63 17.05
N THR A 75 -4.02 10.75 18.30
CA THR A 75 -3.60 12.03 18.85
C THR A 75 -2.24 12.46 18.27
N ARG A 76 -1.92 13.74 18.38
CA ARG A 76 -0.60 14.25 18.00
C ARG A 76 0.55 13.52 18.71
N ALA A 77 0.39 13.27 20.00
CA ALA A 77 1.41 12.60 20.80
C ALA A 77 1.67 11.17 20.33
N GLU A 78 0.61 10.38 20.10
CA GLU A 78 0.73 9.02 19.59
C GLU A 78 1.44 8.96 18.23
N LEU A 79 1.11 9.85 17.29
CA LEU A 79 1.78 9.89 16.00
C LEU A 79 3.26 10.26 16.11
N LEU A 80 3.62 11.19 17.01
CA LEU A 80 5.01 11.57 17.26
C LEU A 80 5.81 10.41 17.86
N GLU A 81 5.24 9.70 18.85
CA GLU A 81 5.87 8.52 19.45
C GLU A 81 6.03 7.39 18.42
N TYR A 82 5.02 7.19 17.59
CA TYR A 82 5.04 6.16 16.55
C TYR A 82 6.11 6.48 15.48
N ALA A 83 6.14 7.72 14.99
CA ALA A 83 7.16 8.17 14.04
C ALA A 83 8.58 8.05 14.60
N ALA A 84 8.78 8.41 15.87
CA ALA A 84 10.07 8.26 16.53
C ALA A 84 10.51 6.81 16.62
N LEU A 85 9.61 5.92 17.08
CA LEU A 85 9.88 4.48 17.18
C LEU A 85 10.29 3.87 15.83
N CYS A 86 9.56 4.17 14.78
CA CYS A 86 9.87 3.64 13.45
C CYS A 86 11.21 4.17 12.92
N ARG A 87 11.46 5.47 13.04
CA ARG A 87 12.72 6.10 12.66
C ARG A 87 13.91 5.48 13.40
N ASP A 88 13.80 5.32 14.71
CA ASP A 88 14.87 4.79 15.57
C ASP A 88 15.16 3.30 15.27
N SER A 89 14.17 2.59 14.74
CA SER A 89 14.28 1.19 14.29
C SER A 89 14.68 1.05 12.80
N GLY A 90 14.81 2.15 12.07
CA GLY A 90 15.13 2.12 10.62
C GLY A 90 13.97 1.71 9.72
N ALA A 91 12.74 1.62 10.26
CA ALA A 91 11.54 1.32 9.47
C ALA A 91 10.84 2.59 9.00
N ALA A 92 10.39 2.61 7.75
CA ALA A 92 9.51 3.67 7.26
C ALA A 92 8.10 3.50 7.86
N LEU A 93 7.50 4.60 8.30
CA LEU A 93 6.10 4.64 8.72
C LEU A 93 5.24 5.19 7.59
N THR A 94 4.24 4.41 7.18
CA THR A 94 3.18 4.86 6.29
C THR A 94 1.86 4.91 7.05
N VAL A 95 1.12 6.00 6.96
CA VAL A 95 -0.17 6.16 7.63
C VAL A 95 -1.28 6.41 6.63
N SER A 96 -2.44 5.85 6.92
CA SER A 96 -3.64 6.06 6.11
C SER A 96 -4.16 7.47 6.25
N ILE A 97 -4.54 8.06 5.12
CA ILE A 97 -5.15 9.38 5.05
C ILE A 97 -6.66 9.23 4.82
N GLY A 98 -7.44 9.98 5.56
CA GLY A 98 -8.90 9.96 5.50
C GLY A 98 -9.50 11.34 5.31
N PRO A 99 -10.81 11.49 5.40
CA PRO A 99 -11.81 10.54 5.91
C PRO A 99 -12.12 9.38 4.98
N ARG A 100 -13.03 8.49 5.42
CA ARG A 100 -13.54 7.36 4.62
C ARG A 100 -15.03 7.20 4.84
N ALA A 101 -15.75 6.74 3.82
CA ALA A 101 -17.14 6.38 3.97
C ALA A 101 -17.39 5.31 5.05
N ALA A 102 -16.38 4.47 5.35
CA ALA A 102 -16.41 3.50 6.43
C ALA A 102 -16.59 4.12 7.83
N TYR A 103 -16.20 5.37 7.99
CA TYR A 103 -16.33 6.13 9.25
C TYR A 103 -17.36 7.26 9.16
N ASP A 104 -18.13 7.31 8.08
CA ASP A 104 -19.15 8.30 7.83
C ASP A 104 -20.56 7.68 8.01
N THR A 105 -21.56 8.52 8.17
CA THR A 105 -22.99 8.14 8.32
C THR A 105 -23.67 7.77 7.01
N SER A 106 -22.89 7.50 5.96
CA SER A 106 -23.41 7.21 4.63
C SER A 106 -24.19 5.89 4.55
N ALA A 107 -25.44 5.97 4.13
CA ALA A 107 -26.32 4.82 3.92
C ALA A 107 -25.75 3.82 2.90
N THR A 108 -25.04 4.30 1.87
CA THR A 108 -24.43 3.45 0.83
C THR A 108 -23.43 2.46 1.44
N ARG A 109 -22.69 2.84 2.48
CA ARG A 109 -21.72 1.97 3.14
C ARG A 109 -22.35 0.70 3.70
N LEU A 110 -23.62 0.77 4.15
CA LEU A 110 -24.34 -0.36 4.73
C LEU A 110 -24.82 -1.36 3.67
N SER A 111 -24.73 -1.03 2.39
CA SER A 111 -25.04 -1.94 1.29
C SER A 111 -23.83 -2.83 0.95
N ARG A 112 -24.05 -3.97 0.29
CA ARG A 112 -22.99 -4.85 -0.23
C ARG A 112 -22.05 -4.09 -1.19
N GLN A 113 -22.59 -3.24 -2.06
CA GLN A 113 -21.81 -2.40 -2.98
C GLN A 113 -21.03 -1.33 -2.25
N GLY A 114 -21.58 -0.75 -1.20
CA GLY A 114 -20.94 0.27 -0.38
C GLY A 114 -19.69 -0.22 0.35
N ALA A 115 -19.61 -1.51 0.67
CA ALA A 115 -18.40 -2.10 1.24
C ALA A 115 -17.20 -2.01 0.28
N VAL A 116 -17.44 -2.16 -1.02
CA VAL A 116 -16.40 -2.07 -2.07
C VAL A 116 -15.92 -0.63 -2.26
N ILE A 117 -16.83 0.34 -2.25
CA ILE A 117 -16.51 1.76 -2.47
C ILE A 117 -16.34 2.55 -1.15
N GLY A 118 -16.33 1.86 -0.02
CA GLY A 118 -16.28 2.48 1.31
C GLY A 118 -15.01 3.23 1.65
N TYR A 119 -13.96 3.06 0.87
CA TYR A 119 -12.69 3.77 1.02
C TYR A 119 -12.58 5.04 0.19
N ARG A 120 -13.52 5.27 -0.76
CA ARG A 120 -13.52 6.45 -1.64
C ARG A 120 -13.98 7.71 -0.91
N LEU A 121 -13.41 8.83 -1.29
CA LEU A 121 -13.86 10.13 -0.83
C LEU A 121 -15.16 10.54 -1.55
N ARG A 122 -15.96 11.36 -0.88
CA ARG A 122 -17.25 11.86 -1.40
C ARG A 122 -17.31 13.36 -1.27
N GLY A 123 -17.42 14.01 -2.41
CA GLY A 123 -17.50 15.45 -2.50
C GLY A 123 -16.22 16.17 -2.09
N GLU A 124 -16.15 17.42 -2.39
CA GLU A 124 -14.94 18.24 -2.21
C GLU A 124 -14.57 18.44 -0.73
N GLU A 125 -15.55 18.46 0.18
CA GLU A 125 -15.28 18.63 1.60
C GLU A 125 -14.47 17.45 2.19
N GLN A 126 -14.70 16.23 1.74
CA GLN A 126 -13.89 15.09 2.16
C GLN A 126 -12.49 15.15 1.56
N LEU A 127 -12.35 15.63 0.33
CA LEU A 127 -11.05 15.83 -0.30
C LEU A 127 -10.23 16.90 0.44
N VAL A 128 -10.85 18.07 0.77
CA VAL A 128 -10.21 19.10 1.60
C VAL A 128 -9.74 18.55 2.93
N ARG A 129 -10.60 17.81 3.63
CA ARG A 129 -10.24 17.21 4.94
C ARG A 129 -9.11 16.20 4.83
N ALA A 130 -9.08 15.41 3.75
CA ALA A 130 -8.00 14.45 3.50
C ALA A 130 -6.67 15.16 3.22
N LEU A 131 -6.69 16.27 2.47
CA LEU A 131 -5.50 17.09 2.26
C LEU A 131 -4.99 17.71 3.56
N GLU A 132 -5.88 18.25 4.40
CA GLU A 132 -5.50 18.79 5.71
C GLU A 132 -4.95 17.70 6.64
N ASP A 133 -5.50 16.48 6.62
CA ASP A 133 -4.97 15.35 7.38
C ASP A 133 -3.56 14.98 6.90
N ALA A 134 -3.32 14.99 5.58
CA ALA A 134 -2.00 14.76 5.00
C ALA A 134 -0.98 15.83 5.44
N LYS A 135 -1.34 17.12 5.41
CA LYS A 135 -0.50 18.22 5.90
C LYS A 135 -0.15 18.02 7.36
N ARG A 136 -1.16 17.74 8.20
CA ARG A 136 -0.97 17.47 9.63
C ARG A 136 0.03 16.33 9.88
N VAL A 137 -0.08 15.25 9.13
CA VAL A 137 0.82 14.09 9.23
C VAL A 137 2.25 14.46 8.83
N CYS A 138 2.41 15.20 7.74
CA CYS A 138 3.71 15.66 7.27
C CYS A 138 4.37 16.64 8.27
N ASP A 139 3.59 17.52 8.92
CA ASP A 139 4.07 18.43 9.98
C ASP A 139 4.62 17.70 11.21
N LEU A 140 4.17 16.45 11.42
CA LEU A 140 4.69 15.58 12.48
C LEU A 140 5.96 14.81 12.08
N GLY A 141 6.47 15.05 10.87
CA GLY A 141 7.66 14.38 10.34
C GLY A 141 7.41 13.02 9.71
N ILE A 142 6.16 12.57 9.56
CA ILE A 142 5.81 11.35 8.84
C ILE A 142 5.79 11.66 7.34
N ARG A 143 6.36 10.78 6.53
CA ARG A 143 6.48 10.97 5.08
C ARG A 143 5.70 9.96 4.26
N GLY A 144 5.36 8.81 4.80
CA GLY A 144 4.57 7.78 4.10
C GLY A 144 3.06 8.03 4.24
N LEU A 145 2.36 8.19 3.13
CA LEU A 145 0.90 8.38 3.07
C LEU A 145 0.26 7.24 2.30
N LEU A 146 -0.64 6.47 2.95
CA LEU A 146 -1.41 5.41 2.31
C LEU A 146 -2.74 5.98 1.81
N VAL A 147 -2.96 5.88 0.51
CA VAL A 147 -4.06 6.53 -0.21
C VAL A 147 -5.00 5.48 -0.81
N TYR A 148 -6.30 5.70 -0.67
CA TYR A 148 -7.35 4.78 -1.12
C TYR A 148 -8.23 5.33 -2.27
N ASP A 149 -7.89 6.52 -2.75
CA ASP A 149 -8.67 7.26 -3.76
C ASP A 149 -7.72 7.89 -4.77
N GLU A 150 -7.93 7.64 -6.05
CA GLU A 150 -7.04 8.12 -7.12
C GLU A 150 -7.11 9.64 -7.28
N GLY A 151 -8.27 10.25 -7.02
CA GLY A 151 -8.41 11.70 -7.02
C GLY A 151 -7.58 12.34 -5.92
N LEU A 152 -7.62 11.77 -4.72
CA LEU A 152 -6.75 12.20 -3.62
C LEU A 152 -5.27 11.97 -3.95
N LEU A 153 -4.92 10.83 -4.53
CA LEU A 153 -3.53 10.54 -4.95
C LEU A 153 -3.00 11.65 -5.86
N TRP A 154 -3.77 12.03 -6.87
CA TRP A 154 -3.42 13.11 -7.79
C TRP A 154 -3.27 14.45 -7.05
N VAL A 155 -4.21 14.83 -6.19
CA VAL A 155 -4.15 16.09 -5.42
C VAL A 155 -2.92 16.12 -4.52
N LEU A 156 -2.59 15.02 -3.81
CA LEU A 156 -1.40 14.95 -2.96
C LEU A 156 -0.10 15.03 -3.78
N SER A 157 -0.09 14.45 -4.98
CA SER A 157 1.04 14.57 -5.91
C SER A 157 1.24 16.02 -6.36
N GLU A 158 0.17 16.75 -6.71
CA GLU A 158 0.24 18.17 -7.06
C GLU A 158 0.66 19.02 -5.84
N ALA A 159 0.12 18.73 -4.65
CA ALA A 159 0.50 19.40 -3.41
C ALA A 159 2.01 19.22 -3.10
N ARG A 160 2.57 18.04 -3.36
CA ARG A 160 4.01 17.77 -3.26
C ARG A 160 4.82 18.57 -4.28
N LYS A 161 4.36 18.69 -5.52
CA LYS A 161 5.03 19.47 -6.59
C LYS A 161 5.02 20.96 -6.32
N THR A 162 3.96 21.49 -5.71
CA THR A 162 3.79 22.92 -5.41
C THR A 162 4.38 23.34 -4.06
N GLY A 163 4.84 22.38 -3.25
CA GLY A 163 5.42 22.67 -1.93
C GLY A 163 4.39 22.77 -0.79
N GLU A 164 3.11 22.46 -1.07
CA GLU A 164 2.07 22.33 -0.04
C GLU A 164 2.28 21.09 0.84
N LEU A 165 2.98 20.07 0.32
CA LEU A 165 3.52 18.94 1.05
C LEU A 165 5.04 18.88 0.85
N PRO A 166 5.80 18.32 1.81
CA PRO A 166 7.23 18.10 1.65
C PRO A 166 7.56 17.28 0.39
N ALA A 167 8.62 17.66 -0.31
CA ALA A 167 9.04 17.01 -1.56
C ALA A 167 9.41 15.53 -1.39
N ASP A 168 9.79 15.13 -0.17
CA ASP A 168 10.15 13.76 0.22
C ASP A 168 8.94 12.92 0.70
N THR A 169 7.71 13.43 0.55
CA THR A 169 6.48 12.70 0.85
C THR A 169 6.34 11.50 -0.11
N VAL A 170 6.12 10.33 0.43
CA VAL A 170 5.92 9.07 -0.31
C VAL A 170 4.43 8.74 -0.38
N LEU A 171 3.90 8.62 -1.57
CA LEU A 171 2.50 8.32 -1.84
C LEU A 171 2.32 6.85 -2.23
N LYS A 172 1.65 6.10 -1.38
CA LYS A 172 1.40 4.68 -1.58
C LYS A 172 -0.05 4.43 -1.95
N ALA A 173 -0.31 3.84 -3.12
CA ALA A 173 -1.65 3.45 -3.54
C ALA A 173 -2.05 2.10 -2.91
N SER A 174 -3.19 2.08 -2.23
CA SER A 174 -3.70 0.91 -1.51
C SER A 174 -4.29 -0.16 -2.44
N ALA A 175 -4.23 -1.43 -2.04
CA ALA A 175 -4.96 -2.53 -2.68
C ALA A 175 -6.48 -2.30 -2.71
N HIS A 176 -7.01 -1.50 -1.78
CA HIS A 176 -8.43 -1.11 -1.77
C HIS A 176 -8.81 -0.13 -2.89
N CYS A 177 -7.86 0.41 -3.65
CA CYS A 177 -8.13 1.05 -4.94
C CYS A 177 -8.70 0.06 -5.96
N GLY A 178 -8.42 -1.24 -5.81
CA GLY A 178 -9.03 -2.30 -6.62
C GLY A 178 -8.34 -2.54 -7.97
N HIS A 179 -7.09 -2.12 -8.12
CA HIS A 179 -6.37 -2.22 -9.38
C HIS A 179 -5.58 -3.53 -9.52
N GLY A 180 -5.62 -4.14 -10.72
CA GLY A 180 -4.99 -5.42 -11.00
C GLY A 180 -4.58 -5.62 -12.46
N ASN A 181 -4.39 -4.53 -13.23
CA ASN A 181 -3.89 -4.61 -14.61
C ASN A 181 -2.89 -3.49 -14.91
N GLY A 182 -2.05 -3.69 -15.92
CA GLY A 182 -0.95 -2.78 -16.22
C GLY A 182 -1.38 -1.36 -16.60
N ALA A 183 -2.54 -1.19 -17.23
CA ALA A 183 -3.05 0.14 -17.61
C ALA A 183 -3.43 0.96 -16.36
N SER A 184 -4.15 0.34 -15.43
CA SER A 184 -4.52 0.99 -14.17
C SER A 184 -3.30 1.31 -13.29
N PHE A 185 -2.28 0.45 -13.30
CA PHE A 185 -1.02 0.70 -12.60
C PHE A 185 -0.27 1.90 -13.18
N ARG A 186 -0.20 1.99 -14.51
CA ARG A 186 0.39 3.15 -15.18
C ARG A 186 -0.35 4.45 -14.84
N LEU A 187 -1.68 4.42 -14.77
CA LEU A 187 -2.45 5.58 -14.33
C LEU A 187 -2.13 5.98 -12.90
N LEU A 188 -2.01 5.04 -11.96
CA LEU A 188 -1.61 5.35 -10.59
C LEU A 188 -0.21 5.94 -10.51
N GLU A 189 0.75 5.40 -11.26
CA GLU A 189 2.10 5.95 -11.35
C GLU A 189 2.09 7.37 -11.93
N GLN A 190 1.32 7.62 -12.99
CA GLN A 190 1.14 8.97 -13.57
C GLN A 190 0.44 9.94 -12.61
N CYS A 191 -0.46 9.46 -11.76
CA CYS A 191 -1.06 10.24 -10.67
C CYS A 191 -0.11 10.51 -9.51
N GLY A 192 1.12 9.96 -9.55
CA GLY A 192 2.17 10.26 -8.59
C GLY A 192 2.36 9.22 -7.48
N ALA A 193 1.85 8.01 -7.65
CA ALA A 193 2.16 6.92 -6.73
C ALA A 193 3.65 6.58 -6.74
N ASP A 194 4.26 6.46 -5.56
CA ASP A 194 5.64 6.03 -5.37
C ASP A 194 5.75 4.53 -5.04
N SER A 195 4.66 3.88 -4.66
CA SER A 195 4.50 2.43 -4.63
C SER A 195 3.02 2.03 -4.78
N ILE A 196 2.76 0.83 -5.31
CA ILE A 196 1.40 0.41 -5.64
C ILE A 196 1.13 -1.00 -5.12
N ASN A 197 0.05 -1.12 -4.34
CA ASN A 197 -0.50 -2.41 -3.94
C ASN A 197 -1.46 -2.94 -5.02
N PRO A 198 -1.22 -4.08 -5.64
CA PRO A 198 -2.21 -4.77 -6.47
C PRO A 198 -3.36 -5.34 -5.62
N VAL A 199 -4.46 -5.70 -6.25
CA VAL A 199 -5.40 -6.65 -5.66
C VAL A 199 -4.65 -7.92 -5.27
N ARG A 200 -5.08 -8.58 -4.19
CA ARG A 200 -4.21 -9.48 -3.43
C ARG A 200 -3.97 -10.84 -4.07
N ASP A 201 -4.88 -11.31 -4.91
CA ASP A 201 -4.98 -12.69 -5.42
C ASP A 201 -4.46 -12.89 -6.85
N LEU A 202 -3.64 -11.97 -7.35
CA LEU A 202 -3.06 -12.08 -8.69
C LEU A 202 -2.01 -13.20 -8.78
N ALA A 203 -2.07 -14.00 -9.85
CA ALA A 203 -1.05 -14.99 -10.16
C ALA A 203 0.29 -14.34 -10.57
N LEU A 204 1.37 -15.10 -10.54
CA LEU A 204 2.73 -14.59 -10.83
C LEU A 204 2.86 -13.98 -12.22
N ASP A 205 2.26 -14.56 -13.24
CA ASP A 205 2.29 -14.05 -14.61
C ASP A 205 1.56 -12.71 -14.75
N MET A 206 0.47 -12.50 -14.02
CA MET A 206 -0.21 -11.21 -13.89
C MET A 206 0.69 -10.20 -13.17
N LEU A 207 1.32 -10.57 -12.05
CA LEU A 207 2.25 -9.71 -11.32
C LEU A 207 3.45 -9.30 -12.18
N CYS A 208 4.00 -10.22 -12.99
CA CYS A 208 5.05 -9.91 -13.98
C CYS A 208 4.57 -8.86 -14.99
N ALA A 209 3.33 -8.96 -15.47
CA ALA A 209 2.76 -7.98 -16.38
C ALA A 209 2.57 -6.60 -15.71
N LEU A 210 2.21 -6.55 -14.42
CA LEU A 210 2.17 -5.31 -13.65
C LEU A 210 3.58 -4.71 -13.54
N ARG A 211 4.58 -5.51 -13.15
CA ARG A 211 5.97 -5.05 -13.06
C ARG A 211 6.47 -4.43 -14.36
N ALA A 212 6.18 -5.07 -15.50
CA ALA A 212 6.56 -4.56 -16.81
C ALA A 212 5.82 -3.29 -17.25
N SER A 213 4.76 -2.91 -16.54
CA SER A 213 3.94 -1.74 -16.87
C SER A 213 4.35 -0.47 -16.15
N VAL A 214 5.06 -0.56 -15.00
CA VAL A 214 5.43 0.57 -14.14
C VAL A 214 6.88 0.48 -13.68
N SER A 215 7.44 1.58 -13.20
CA SER A 215 8.81 1.63 -12.63
C SER A 215 8.81 1.60 -11.09
N VAL A 216 7.75 2.10 -10.47
CA VAL A 216 7.64 2.16 -9.00
C VAL A 216 7.54 0.77 -8.36
N PRO A 217 7.97 0.59 -7.10
CA PRO A 217 7.85 -0.67 -6.38
C PRO A 217 6.42 -1.20 -6.33
N LEU A 218 6.27 -2.53 -6.38
CA LEU A 218 5.03 -3.23 -6.09
C LEU A 218 4.99 -3.63 -4.62
N ASP A 219 3.81 -3.59 -3.99
CA ASP A 219 3.59 -4.02 -2.61
C ASP A 219 2.71 -5.28 -2.61
N VAL A 220 3.34 -6.46 -2.62
CA VAL A 220 2.64 -7.74 -2.86
C VAL A 220 2.37 -8.48 -1.55
N HIS A 221 1.11 -8.81 -1.29
CA HIS A 221 0.72 -9.63 -0.15
C HIS A 221 1.20 -11.07 -0.33
N THR A 222 1.86 -11.62 0.69
CA THR A 222 2.25 -13.03 0.79
C THR A 222 1.27 -13.83 1.64
N ASP A 223 0.45 -13.14 2.41
CA ASP A 223 -0.67 -13.67 3.16
C ASP A 223 -1.80 -12.65 3.23
N CYS A 224 -2.99 -13.09 3.56
CA CYS A 224 -4.17 -12.25 3.65
C CYS A 224 -5.16 -12.84 4.65
N PRO A 225 -5.73 -12.04 5.56
CA PRO A 225 -6.72 -12.53 6.50
C PRO A 225 -8.00 -12.95 5.79
N GLU A 226 -8.82 -13.78 6.45
CA GLU A 226 -10.05 -14.35 5.89
C GLU A 226 -10.98 -13.27 5.32
N GLY A 227 -11.17 -12.16 6.02
CA GLY A 227 -11.99 -11.02 5.54
C GLY A 227 -11.47 -10.34 4.25
N SER A 228 -10.30 -10.73 3.77
CA SER A 228 -9.67 -10.21 2.54
C SER A 228 -9.27 -11.32 1.56
N GLY A 229 -9.81 -12.54 1.73
CA GLY A 229 -9.56 -13.66 0.83
C GLY A 229 -8.92 -14.90 1.47
N GLY A 230 -8.30 -14.77 2.64
CA GLY A 230 -7.85 -15.90 3.47
C GLY A 230 -6.79 -16.79 2.83
N PHE A 231 -5.80 -16.26 2.12
CA PHE A 231 -4.76 -17.07 1.49
C PHE A 231 -3.39 -16.91 2.16
N ILE A 232 -2.54 -17.92 2.01
CA ILE A 232 -1.13 -17.91 2.37
C ILE A 232 -0.32 -18.37 1.16
N ARG A 233 0.62 -17.53 0.70
CA ARG A 233 1.50 -17.80 -0.46
C ARG A 233 2.96 -17.45 -0.16
N THR A 234 3.37 -17.55 1.08
CA THR A 234 4.75 -17.22 1.51
C THR A 234 5.81 -18.05 0.78
N TYR A 235 5.46 -19.28 0.36
CA TYR A 235 6.32 -20.14 -0.46
C TYR A 235 6.60 -19.58 -1.87
N GLU A 236 5.78 -18.65 -2.38
CA GLU A 236 6.03 -17.96 -3.64
C GLU A 236 6.95 -16.74 -3.48
N ALA A 237 7.30 -16.33 -2.27
CA ALA A 237 8.08 -15.12 -2.02
C ALA A 237 9.37 -15.02 -2.84
N PRO A 238 10.18 -16.10 -3.02
CA PRO A 238 11.36 -16.04 -3.87
C PRO A 238 11.05 -15.69 -5.32
N GLU A 239 9.98 -16.27 -5.90
CA GLU A 239 9.56 -15.99 -7.27
C GLU A 239 8.92 -14.61 -7.41
N ILE A 240 8.17 -14.15 -6.40
CA ILE A 240 7.66 -12.79 -6.36
C ILE A 240 8.82 -11.78 -6.38
N VAL A 241 9.86 -11.99 -5.58
CA VAL A 241 11.06 -11.14 -5.59
C VAL A 241 11.73 -11.17 -6.96
N ARG A 242 11.99 -12.35 -7.49
CA ARG A 242 12.65 -12.52 -8.79
C ARG A 242 11.91 -11.81 -9.93
N CYS A 243 10.58 -11.92 -9.97
CA CYS A 243 9.78 -11.40 -11.09
C CYS A 243 9.32 -9.95 -10.90
N CYS A 244 9.18 -9.49 -9.66
CA CYS A 244 8.51 -8.22 -9.34
C CYS A 244 9.41 -7.17 -8.70
N ALA A 245 10.71 -7.41 -8.54
CA ALA A 245 11.62 -6.44 -7.96
C ALA A 245 11.58 -5.07 -8.70
N PRO A 246 11.71 -3.92 -7.99
CA PRO A 246 11.73 -3.81 -6.55
C PRO A 246 10.32 -4.06 -5.96
N VAL A 247 10.25 -4.86 -4.90
CA VAL A 247 8.98 -5.29 -4.33
C VAL A 247 9.00 -5.25 -2.80
N TYR A 248 7.92 -4.80 -2.19
CA TYR A 248 7.67 -5.05 -0.77
C TYR A 248 6.87 -6.33 -0.62
N LEU A 249 7.40 -7.28 0.15
CA LEU A 249 6.66 -8.45 0.60
C LEU A 249 5.83 -8.06 1.81
N LYS A 250 4.51 -8.12 1.68
CA LYS A 250 3.57 -7.75 2.75
C LYS A 250 3.17 -8.97 3.54
N ILE A 251 3.42 -8.91 4.86
CA ILE A 251 3.07 -9.97 5.80
C ILE A 251 2.04 -9.40 6.78
N CYS A 252 0.82 -9.96 6.78
CA CYS A 252 -0.28 -9.48 7.60
C CYS A 252 -0.22 -9.99 9.04
N LEU A 253 -0.29 -9.08 10.03
CA LEU A 253 -0.35 -9.44 11.45
C LEU A 253 -1.73 -9.97 11.90
N LEU A 254 -2.77 -9.84 11.08
CA LEU A 254 -4.13 -10.20 11.48
C LEU A 254 -4.31 -11.70 11.83
N TYR A 255 -3.42 -12.57 11.37
CA TYR A 255 -3.41 -13.96 11.81
C TYR A 255 -2.97 -14.13 13.28
N THR A 256 -2.22 -13.17 13.81
CA THR A 256 -1.76 -13.19 15.21
C THR A 256 -2.71 -12.47 16.15
N SER A 257 -3.47 -11.47 15.68
CA SER A 257 -4.47 -10.75 16.48
C SER A 257 -5.72 -11.59 16.69
N ASP A 258 -6.21 -12.31 15.68
CA ASP A 258 -7.38 -13.18 15.82
C ASP A 258 -7.11 -14.33 16.81
N ALA A 259 -5.89 -14.89 16.81
CA ALA A 259 -5.49 -15.90 17.80
C ALA A 259 -5.38 -15.34 19.22
N ALA A 260 -5.06 -14.05 19.38
CA ALA A 260 -5.02 -13.38 20.70
C ALA A 260 -6.42 -13.02 21.21
N ASP A 261 -7.34 -12.65 20.31
CA ASP A 261 -8.72 -12.34 20.64
C ASP A 261 -9.52 -13.59 21.01
N ASP A 262 -9.21 -14.75 20.41
CA ASP A 262 -9.82 -16.04 20.78
C ASP A 262 -9.37 -16.55 22.17
N LEU A 263 -8.21 -16.10 22.66
CA LEU A 263 -7.73 -16.42 24.01
C LEU A 263 -8.32 -15.51 25.11
N THR A 264 -9.04 -14.44 24.73
CA THR A 264 -9.66 -13.48 25.65
C THR A 264 -11.19 -13.56 25.65
N ARG A 265 -11.78 -14.50 24.92
CA ARG A 265 -13.20 -14.90 24.97
C ARG A 265 -13.27 -16.24 25.69
#